data_ca9ac6599d192b9188740f38798c192c
#
_entry.id   ca9ac6599d192b9188740f38798c192c
#
_cell.length_a   1.000
_cell.length_b   1.000
_cell.length_c   1.000
_cell.angle_alpha   90.00
_cell.angle_beta   90.00
_cell.angle_gamma   90.00
#
_symmetry.space_group_name_H-M   'P 1'
#
loop_
_entity.id
_entity.type
_entity.pdbx_description
1 polymer ?
#
loop_
_entity_poly.entity_id
_entity_poly.type
_entity_poly.pdbx_seq_one_letter_code
_entity_poly.pdbx_strand_id
1 'polypeptide(L)'
;MTTPRPSLDDLRRERGEGWEWPRAATDECPQCGLHAGAQAPEALGAMAVELAADWREFLETADEDYLRTNPEPGVFSPIQYGAHVRDILRVYGDRVLLAIAEDDPEVPTFHPSEDVWNAYNALDCDALAADLEAQADRLAAILDGLEDDAWSRTVTRSALVEGTDAVYRFTVAGIASYAVHEAHHHLLDADGTIPIGGQSGSAPA
;
A
#
# COMPACT_ATOMS: atom_id res chain seq x y z
N MET A 1 -24.35 -22.46 28.74
CA MET A 1 -23.68 -22.68 27.46
C MET A 1 -22.90 -21.41 27.15
N THR A 2 -21.59 -21.43 27.35
CA THR A 2 -20.72 -20.28 27.04
C THR A 2 -20.46 -20.30 25.54
N THR A 3 -20.88 -19.26 24.85
CA THR A 3 -20.52 -19.05 23.46
C THR A 3 -18.97 -19.02 23.36
N PRO A 4 -18.35 -19.82 22.50
CA PRO A 4 -16.90 -19.76 22.33
C PRO A 4 -16.50 -18.35 21.94
N ARG A 5 -15.42 -17.87 22.53
CA ARG A 5 -14.84 -16.55 22.19
C ARG A 5 -14.44 -16.60 20.72
N PRO A 6 -14.86 -15.62 19.90
CA PRO A 6 -14.49 -15.59 18.49
C PRO A 6 -12.95 -15.61 18.34
N SER A 7 -12.46 -16.35 17.36
CA SER A 7 -11.03 -16.35 17.03
C SER A 7 -10.62 -14.97 16.49
N LEU A 8 -9.32 -14.65 16.51
CA LEU A 8 -8.82 -13.42 15.87
C LEU A 8 -9.21 -13.36 14.38
N ASP A 9 -9.26 -14.51 13.71
CA ASP A 9 -9.69 -14.61 12.31
C ASP A 9 -11.19 -14.36 12.12
N ASP A 10 -12.02 -14.75 13.10
CA ASP A 10 -13.45 -14.44 13.07
C ASP A 10 -13.68 -12.93 13.28
N LEU A 11 -12.94 -12.32 14.22
CA LEU A 11 -12.99 -10.88 14.48
C LEU A 11 -12.48 -10.06 13.29
N ARG A 12 -11.44 -10.54 12.61
CA ARG A 12 -10.91 -9.92 11.38
C ARG A 12 -11.91 -10.01 10.23
N ARG A 13 -12.56 -11.17 10.03
CA ARG A 13 -13.61 -11.33 9.02
C ARG A 13 -14.84 -10.47 9.28
N GLU A 14 -15.25 -10.33 10.55
CA GLU A 14 -16.40 -9.49 10.93
C GLU A 14 -16.11 -7.98 10.69
N ARG A 15 -14.84 -7.56 10.72
CA ARG A 15 -14.40 -6.18 10.44
C ARG A 15 -14.02 -5.93 8.98
N GLY A 16 -14.17 -6.93 8.09
CA GLY A 16 -13.61 -6.85 6.74
C GLY A 16 -12.09 -7.03 6.69
N GLU A 17 -11.44 -7.28 7.83
CA GLU A 17 -9.99 -7.46 7.97
C GLU A 17 -9.50 -8.85 7.53
N GLY A 18 -10.37 -9.68 6.94
CA GLY A 18 -10.01 -11.02 6.47
C GLY A 18 -9.28 -11.04 5.13
N TRP A 19 -9.05 -9.87 4.55
CA TRP A 19 -8.26 -9.73 3.35
C TRP A 19 -6.77 -9.73 3.72
N GLU A 20 -6.07 -10.78 3.29
CA GLU A 20 -4.62 -10.81 3.42
C GLU A 20 -4.01 -9.88 2.37
N TRP A 21 -3.46 -8.75 2.79
CA TRP A 21 -2.86 -7.74 1.91
C TRP A 21 -1.94 -8.29 0.81
N PRO A 22 -1.13 -9.34 1.05
CA PRO A 22 -0.37 -9.98 -0.02
C PRO A 22 -1.22 -10.46 -1.19
N ARG A 23 -2.51 -10.75 -0.99
CA ARG A 23 -3.41 -11.18 -2.04
C ARG A 23 -3.76 -10.08 -3.03
N ALA A 24 -3.61 -8.81 -2.66
CA ALA A 24 -3.78 -7.69 -3.59
C ALA A 24 -2.82 -7.75 -4.80
N ALA A 25 -1.71 -8.47 -4.66
CA ALA A 25 -0.80 -8.73 -5.78
C ALA A 25 -1.37 -9.69 -6.83
N THR A 26 -2.42 -10.47 -6.51
CA THR A 26 -2.97 -11.52 -7.38
C THR A 26 -4.48 -11.47 -7.54
N ASP A 27 -5.20 -11.01 -6.53
CA ASP A 27 -6.67 -11.09 -6.45
C ASP A 27 -7.29 -9.68 -6.54
N GLU A 28 -8.56 -9.62 -6.94
CA GLU A 28 -9.35 -8.39 -6.87
C GLU A 28 -9.61 -8.02 -5.41
N CYS A 29 -9.35 -6.75 -5.06
CA CYS A 29 -9.61 -6.26 -3.72
C CYS A 29 -11.13 -6.09 -3.50
N PRO A 30 -11.74 -6.73 -2.49
CA PRO A 30 -13.17 -6.65 -2.26
C PRO A 30 -13.65 -5.27 -1.77
N GLN A 31 -12.74 -4.40 -1.35
CA GLN A 31 -13.06 -3.07 -0.83
C GLN A 31 -12.95 -1.99 -1.91
N CYS A 32 -11.82 -1.93 -2.64
CA CYS A 32 -11.62 -0.94 -3.69
C CYS A 32 -11.96 -1.42 -5.10
N GLY A 33 -12.21 -2.74 -5.28
CA GLY A 33 -12.57 -3.34 -6.57
C GLY A 33 -11.42 -3.43 -7.58
N LEU A 34 -10.21 -2.95 -7.24
CA LEU A 34 -9.07 -3.05 -8.15
C LEU A 34 -8.52 -4.47 -8.16
N HIS A 35 -8.34 -5.02 -9.37
CA HIS A 35 -7.59 -6.25 -9.61
C HIS A 35 -6.25 -5.91 -10.27
N ALA A 36 -5.32 -5.37 -9.48
CA ALA A 36 -4.01 -4.94 -9.97
C ALA A 36 -3.20 -6.11 -10.56
N GLY A 37 -3.31 -7.31 -9.96
CA GLY A 37 -2.64 -8.52 -10.44
C GLY A 37 -3.16 -9.05 -11.79
N ALA A 38 -4.31 -8.59 -12.29
CA ALA A 38 -4.83 -8.93 -13.61
C ALA A 38 -4.38 -7.94 -14.71
N GLN A 39 -3.72 -6.85 -14.34
CA GLN A 39 -3.21 -5.87 -15.29
C GLN A 39 -1.96 -6.42 -15.98
N ALA A 40 -1.72 -5.97 -17.21
CA ALA A 40 -0.45 -6.25 -17.88
C ALA A 40 0.69 -5.61 -17.07
N PRO A 41 1.76 -6.35 -16.74
CA PRO A 41 2.84 -5.82 -15.91
C PRO A 41 3.42 -4.50 -16.43
N GLU A 42 3.51 -4.37 -17.75
CA GLU A 42 4.03 -3.18 -18.45
C GLU A 42 3.13 -1.94 -18.26
N ALA A 43 1.85 -2.13 -17.89
CA ALA A 43 0.92 -1.02 -17.64
C ALA A 43 1.04 -0.47 -16.21
N LEU A 44 1.61 -1.23 -15.27
CA LEU A 44 1.61 -0.87 -13.85
C LEU A 44 2.38 0.43 -13.57
N GLY A 45 3.44 0.71 -14.33
CA GLY A 45 4.18 1.97 -14.20
C GLY A 45 3.32 3.18 -14.54
N ALA A 46 2.62 3.13 -15.69
CA ALA A 46 1.70 4.19 -16.11
C ALA A 46 0.55 4.37 -15.12
N MET A 47 -0.03 3.27 -14.59
CA MET A 47 -1.07 3.33 -13.57
C MET A 47 -0.58 4.02 -12.27
N ALA A 48 0.64 3.76 -11.84
CA ALA A 48 1.21 4.42 -10.66
C ALA A 48 1.34 5.94 -10.87
N VAL A 49 1.72 6.37 -12.08
CA VAL A 49 1.83 7.79 -12.45
C VAL A 49 0.45 8.46 -12.49
N GLU A 50 -0.55 7.81 -13.08
CA GLU A 50 -1.94 8.30 -13.09
C GLU A 50 -2.49 8.48 -11.68
N LEU A 51 -2.30 7.47 -10.81
CA LEU A 51 -2.73 7.54 -9.42
C LEU A 51 -2.00 8.63 -8.63
N ALA A 52 -0.73 8.89 -8.92
CA ALA A 52 -0.01 9.99 -8.28
C ALA A 52 -0.57 11.36 -8.68
N ALA A 53 -1.04 11.51 -9.93
CA ALA A 53 -1.74 12.73 -10.36
C ALA A 53 -3.11 12.89 -9.66
N ASP A 54 -3.86 11.80 -9.48
CA ASP A 54 -5.12 11.81 -8.71
C ASP A 54 -4.86 12.20 -7.24
N TRP A 55 -3.80 11.67 -6.64
CA TRP A 55 -3.36 12.05 -5.28
C TRP A 55 -2.99 13.54 -5.20
N ARG A 56 -2.29 14.07 -6.21
CA ARG A 56 -1.98 15.50 -6.27
C ARG A 56 -3.27 16.32 -6.28
N GLU A 57 -4.20 16.02 -7.19
CA GLU A 57 -5.48 16.73 -7.28
C GLU A 57 -6.23 16.70 -5.95
N PHE A 58 -6.26 15.53 -5.29
CA PHE A 58 -6.90 15.39 -3.99
C PHE A 58 -6.21 16.25 -2.90
N LEU A 59 -4.89 16.20 -2.79
CA LEU A 59 -4.14 16.95 -1.77
C LEU A 59 -4.20 18.48 -1.99
N GLU A 60 -4.29 18.94 -3.25
CA GLU A 60 -4.38 20.36 -3.60
C GLU A 60 -5.79 20.93 -3.45
N THR A 61 -6.83 20.10 -3.53
CA THR A 61 -8.23 20.56 -3.58
C THR A 61 -9.02 20.29 -2.29
N ALA A 62 -8.62 19.33 -1.49
CA ALA A 62 -9.29 19.00 -0.25
C ALA A 62 -9.03 20.08 0.84
N ASP A 63 -9.99 20.21 1.76
CA ASP A 63 -9.87 21.12 2.89
C ASP A 63 -8.71 20.73 3.82
N GLU A 64 -7.88 21.70 4.24
CA GLU A 64 -6.68 21.42 5.03
C GLU A 64 -6.98 20.80 6.40
N ASP A 65 -8.08 21.23 7.06
CA ASP A 65 -8.49 20.65 8.32
C ASP A 65 -8.95 19.19 8.14
N TYR A 66 -9.63 18.91 7.01
CA TYR A 66 -9.98 17.53 6.63
C TYR A 66 -8.75 16.67 6.41
N LEU A 67 -7.79 17.15 5.63
CA LEU A 67 -6.56 16.40 5.32
C LEU A 67 -5.79 15.98 6.58
N ARG A 68 -5.86 16.77 7.67
CA ARG A 68 -5.08 16.56 8.91
C ARG A 68 -5.87 15.90 10.03
N THR A 69 -7.17 15.68 9.84
CA THR A 69 -8.03 15.12 10.88
C THR A 69 -8.13 13.60 10.76
N ASN A 70 -7.74 12.88 11.81
CA ASN A 70 -8.01 11.46 11.92
C ASN A 70 -9.52 11.26 12.16
N PRO A 71 -10.24 10.55 11.29
CA PRO A 71 -11.69 10.42 11.40
C PRO A 71 -12.14 9.66 12.65
N GLU A 72 -11.34 8.69 13.09
CA GLU A 72 -11.54 7.90 14.30
C GLU A 72 -10.19 7.53 14.94
N PRO A 73 -10.14 7.20 16.25
CA PRO A 73 -8.93 6.70 16.88
C PRO A 73 -8.39 5.45 16.16
N GLY A 74 -7.14 5.49 15.75
CA GLY A 74 -6.47 4.39 15.04
C GLY A 74 -6.74 4.34 13.53
N VAL A 75 -7.47 5.31 12.99
CA VAL A 75 -7.67 5.51 11.55
C VAL A 75 -6.82 6.69 11.09
N PHE A 76 -6.11 6.52 9.99
CA PHE A 76 -5.24 7.57 9.46
C PHE A 76 -6.01 8.77 8.93
N SER A 77 -5.40 9.93 9.03
CA SER A 77 -5.86 11.11 8.31
C SER A 77 -5.51 10.99 6.82
N PRO A 78 -6.22 11.71 5.93
CA PRO A 78 -5.93 11.69 4.50
C PRO A 78 -4.46 11.97 4.15
N ILE A 79 -3.81 12.94 4.79
CA ILE A 79 -2.39 13.24 4.54
C ILE A 79 -1.47 12.12 5.01
N GLN A 80 -1.82 11.38 6.08
CA GLN A 80 -1.06 10.21 6.52
C GLN A 80 -1.15 9.07 5.50
N TYR A 81 -2.31 8.85 4.88
CA TYR A 81 -2.45 7.91 3.78
C TYR A 81 -1.58 8.30 2.58
N GLY A 82 -1.62 9.56 2.14
CA GLY A 82 -0.80 10.05 1.04
C GLY A 82 0.71 9.89 1.31
N ALA A 83 1.17 10.21 2.53
CA ALA A 83 2.55 10.02 2.92
C ALA A 83 2.96 8.53 2.95
N HIS A 84 2.04 7.66 3.38
CA HIS A 84 2.25 6.21 3.32
C HIS A 84 2.40 5.72 1.89
N VAL A 85 1.52 6.13 0.99
CA VAL A 85 1.58 5.77 -0.43
C VAL A 85 2.89 6.22 -1.05
N ARG A 86 3.35 7.46 -0.81
CA ARG A 86 4.66 7.93 -1.22
C ARG A 86 5.78 6.96 -0.79
N ASP A 87 5.76 6.56 0.47
CA ASP A 87 6.79 5.66 1.00
C ASP A 87 6.65 4.23 0.45
N ILE A 88 5.44 3.74 0.21
CA ILE A 88 5.18 2.46 -0.47
C ILE A 88 5.80 2.48 -1.88
N LEU A 89 5.51 3.49 -2.70
CA LEU A 89 6.05 3.60 -4.05
C LEU A 89 7.58 3.56 -4.04
N ARG A 90 8.21 4.29 -3.10
CA ARG A 90 9.67 4.28 -2.92
C ARG A 90 10.19 2.91 -2.51
N VAL A 91 9.65 2.32 -1.44
CA VAL A 91 10.13 1.05 -0.88
C VAL A 91 9.93 -0.11 -1.86
N TYR A 92 8.82 -0.11 -2.59
CA TYR A 92 8.55 -1.18 -3.54
C TYR A 92 9.37 -1.03 -4.82
N GLY A 93 9.68 0.20 -5.25
CA GLY A 93 10.68 0.45 -6.29
C GLY A 93 12.08 -0.07 -5.89
N ASP A 94 12.50 0.16 -4.64
CA ASP A 94 13.75 -0.38 -4.10
C ASP A 94 13.76 -1.91 -4.06
N ARG A 95 12.62 -2.55 -3.73
CA ARG A 95 12.48 -4.01 -3.75
C ARG A 95 12.56 -4.59 -5.16
N VAL A 96 12.00 -3.92 -6.16
CA VAL A 96 12.17 -4.32 -7.57
C VAL A 96 13.65 -4.32 -7.92
N LEU A 97 14.38 -3.23 -7.64
CA LEU A 97 15.80 -3.16 -7.92
C LEU A 97 16.60 -4.23 -7.18
N LEU A 98 16.24 -4.53 -5.94
CA LEU A 98 16.89 -5.59 -5.16
C LEU A 98 16.64 -6.97 -5.78
N ALA A 99 15.39 -7.26 -6.21
CA ALA A 99 15.04 -8.51 -6.90
C ALA A 99 15.81 -8.70 -8.21
N ILE A 100 16.15 -7.60 -8.91
CA ILE A 100 16.98 -7.65 -10.11
C ILE A 100 18.44 -7.91 -9.77
N ALA A 101 18.95 -7.32 -8.70
CA ALA A 101 20.35 -7.41 -8.32
C ALA A 101 20.71 -8.75 -7.63
N GLU A 102 19.78 -9.34 -6.88
CA GLU A 102 20.01 -10.51 -6.03
C GLU A 102 19.01 -11.63 -6.36
N ASP A 103 19.35 -12.87 -5.99
CA ASP A 103 18.47 -14.04 -6.19
C ASP A 103 17.61 -14.28 -4.96
N ASP A 104 16.30 -14.01 -5.10
CA ASP A 104 15.26 -14.17 -4.07
C ASP A 104 15.65 -13.56 -2.70
N PRO A 105 16.04 -12.26 -2.65
CA PRO A 105 16.49 -11.64 -1.43
C PRO A 105 15.35 -11.57 -0.39
N GLU A 106 15.73 -11.66 0.89
CA GLU A 106 14.80 -11.42 1.98
C GLU A 106 14.63 -9.91 2.22
N VAL A 107 13.37 -9.45 2.27
CA VAL A 107 13.03 -8.05 2.53
C VAL A 107 12.21 -7.92 3.82
N PRO A 108 12.49 -6.90 4.63
CA PRO A 108 11.69 -6.64 5.83
C PRO A 108 10.28 -6.19 5.44
N THR A 109 9.33 -6.41 6.35
CA THR A 109 8.04 -5.73 6.24
C THR A 109 8.25 -4.23 6.39
N PHE A 110 7.58 -3.46 5.52
CA PHE A 110 7.53 -2.00 5.68
C PHE A 110 6.36 -1.65 6.61
N HIS A 111 6.69 -1.10 7.75
CA HIS A 111 5.70 -0.63 8.71
C HIS A 111 6.31 0.57 9.47
N PRO A 112 5.89 1.80 9.15
CA PRO A 112 6.35 2.97 9.85
C PRO A 112 6.00 2.92 11.33
N SER A 113 6.89 3.43 12.20
CA SER A 113 6.61 3.57 13.62
C SER A 113 5.53 4.63 13.87
N GLU A 114 4.93 4.61 15.06
CA GLU A 114 3.94 5.61 15.48
C GLU A 114 4.49 7.05 15.38
N ASP A 115 5.74 7.28 15.75
CA ASP A 115 6.38 8.59 15.61
C ASP A 115 6.44 9.06 14.16
N VAL A 116 6.70 8.16 13.21
CA VAL A 116 6.70 8.45 11.78
C VAL A 116 5.29 8.76 11.29
N TRP A 117 4.30 7.97 11.70
CA TRP A 117 2.89 8.23 11.38
C TRP A 117 2.44 9.60 11.86
N ASN A 118 2.77 9.95 13.11
CA ASN A 118 2.41 11.25 13.67
C ASN A 118 3.12 12.41 12.94
N ALA A 119 4.36 12.20 12.51
CA ALA A 119 5.12 13.20 11.74
C ALA A 119 4.52 13.48 10.36
N TYR A 120 3.82 12.51 9.75
CA TYR A 120 3.17 12.71 8.45
C TYR A 120 2.10 13.81 8.48
N ASN A 121 1.40 14.01 9.60
CA ASN A 121 0.42 15.09 9.75
C ASN A 121 1.03 16.50 9.67
N ALA A 122 2.33 16.64 9.82
CA ALA A 122 3.04 17.91 9.74
C ALA A 122 3.63 18.20 8.35
N LEU A 123 3.44 17.31 7.39
CA LEU A 123 3.95 17.49 6.03
C LEU A 123 3.21 18.64 5.32
N ASP A 124 3.94 19.33 4.45
CA ASP A 124 3.36 20.27 3.50
C ASP A 124 2.69 19.50 2.36
N CYS A 125 1.45 19.86 2.01
CA CYS A 125 0.67 19.12 1.02
C CYS A 125 1.26 19.21 -0.39
N ASP A 126 1.75 20.40 -0.80
CA ASP A 126 2.34 20.59 -2.13
C ASP A 126 3.65 19.79 -2.25
N ALA A 127 4.47 19.83 -1.20
CA ALA A 127 5.70 19.04 -1.15
C ALA A 127 5.43 17.54 -1.16
N LEU A 128 4.41 17.08 -0.42
CA LEU A 128 4.00 15.67 -0.42
C LEU A 128 3.50 15.23 -1.80
N ALA A 129 2.68 16.04 -2.46
CA ALA A 129 2.17 15.75 -3.80
C ALA A 129 3.33 15.65 -4.81
N ALA A 130 4.30 16.57 -4.76
CA ALA A 130 5.48 16.52 -5.61
C ALA A 130 6.36 15.29 -5.34
N ASP A 131 6.54 14.92 -4.06
CA ASP A 131 7.28 13.71 -3.68
C ASP A 131 6.56 12.43 -4.16
N LEU A 132 5.23 12.38 -4.07
CA LEU A 132 4.40 11.27 -4.54
C LEU A 132 4.61 11.03 -6.04
N GLU A 133 4.47 12.09 -6.85
CA GLU A 133 4.73 12.03 -8.30
C GLU A 133 6.17 11.58 -8.59
N ALA A 134 7.15 12.14 -7.89
CA ALA A 134 8.54 11.75 -8.09
C ALA A 134 8.81 10.26 -7.80
N GLN A 135 8.13 9.68 -6.78
CA GLN A 135 8.26 8.24 -6.50
C GLN A 135 7.50 7.38 -7.51
N ALA A 136 6.36 7.83 -8.01
CA ALA A 136 5.61 7.15 -9.08
C ALA A 136 6.40 7.14 -10.39
N ASP A 137 6.95 8.29 -10.80
CA ASP A 137 7.81 8.40 -11.98
C ASP A 137 9.05 7.51 -11.86
N ARG A 138 9.67 7.49 -10.67
CA ARG A 138 10.81 6.61 -10.40
C ARG A 138 10.43 5.14 -10.53
N LEU A 139 9.29 4.72 -9.96
CA LEU A 139 8.79 3.35 -10.08
C LEU A 139 8.51 3.01 -11.55
N ALA A 140 7.82 3.88 -12.28
CA ALA A 140 7.54 3.69 -13.70
C ALA A 140 8.84 3.53 -14.51
N ALA A 141 9.84 4.40 -14.30
CA ALA A 141 11.12 4.30 -14.99
C ALA A 141 11.89 3.00 -14.67
N ILE A 142 11.78 2.50 -13.43
CA ILE A 142 12.34 1.17 -13.06
C ILE A 142 11.64 0.07 -13.84
N LEU A 143 10.30 0.07 -13.88
CA LEU A 143 9.50 -0.95 -14.53
C LEU A 143 9.67 -0.94 -16.05
N ASP A 144 9.75 0.23 -16.68
CA ASP A 144 9.98 0.40 -18.11
C ASP A 144 11.35 -0.11 -18.56
N GLY A 145 12.32 -0.14 -17.65
CA GLY A 145 13.69 -0.66 -17.92
C GLY A 145 13.83 -2.16 -17.75
N LEU A 146 12.76 -2.91 -17.42
CA LEU A 146 12.84 -4.34 -17.16
C LEU A 146 12.83 -5.18 -18.46
N GLU A 147 13.68 -6.18 -18.50
CA GLU A 147 13.60 -7.27 -19.51
C GLU A 147 12.50 -8.28 -19.12
N ASP A 148 11.98 -9.03 -20.10
CA ASP A 148 10.82 -9.91 -19.93
C ASP A 148 10.98 -10.94 -18.79
N ASP A 149 12.17 -11.49 -18.57
CA ASP A 149 12.43 -12.47 -17.51
C ASP A 149 12.53 -11.84 -16.12
N ALA A 150 12.78 -10.55 -16.03
CA ALA A 150 12.88 -9.81 -14.79
C ALA A 150 11.55 -9.80 -14.01
N TRP A 151 10.42 -9.78 -14.71
CA TRP A 151 9.10 -9.75 -14.11
C TRP A 151 8.80 -10.96 -13.22
N SER A 152 9.45 -12.11 -13.51
CA SER A 152 9.33 -13.35 -12.75
C SER A 152 10.28 -13.46 -11.56
N ARG A 153 11.27 -12.59 -11.43
CA ARG A 153 12.20 -12.58 -10.28
C ARG A 153 11.44 -12.31 -9.00
N THR A 154 11.98 -12.77 -7.89
CA THR A 154 11.23 -12.78 -6.62
C THR A 154 11.97 -12.11 -5.48
N VAL A 155 11.20 -11.67 -4.49
CA VAL A 155 11.67 -11.38 -3.13
C VAL A 155 10.86 -12.20 -2.13
N THR A 156 11.49 -12.55 -1.04
CA THR A 156 10.86 -13.24 0.09
C THR A 156 10.65 -12.25 1.26
N ARG A 157 9.47 -12.23 1.85
CA ARG A 157 9.13 -11.42 3.01
C ARG A 157 8.59 -12.28 4.13
N SER A 158 9.21 -12.20 5.30
CA SER A 158 8.68 -12.81 6.52
C SER A 158 7.42 -12.07 6.97
N ALA A 159 6.39 -12.80 7.40
CA ALA A 159 5.15 -12.20 7.87
C ALA A 159 5.34 -11.49 9.22
N LEU A 160 4.61 -10.39 9.42
CA LEU A 160 4.53 -9.70 10.72
C LEU A 160 3.52 -10.32 11.69
N VAL A 161 2.84 -11.38 11.31
CA VAL A 161 1.82 -11.96 12.19
C VAL A 161 2.52 -12.72 13.31
N GLU A 162 2.49 -12.15 14.49
CA GLU A 162 3.03 -12.75 15.72
C GLU A 162 2.47 -14.17 15.90
N GLY A 163 3.36 -15.16 15.98
CA GLY A 163 2.99 -16.57 16.11
C GLY A 163 2.74 -17.32 14.79
N THR A 164 3.04 -16.74 13.64
CA THR A 164 3.05 -17.44 12.36
C THR A 164 4.42 -17.33 11.71
N ASP A 165 4.94 -18.46 11.18
CA ASP A 165 6.12 -18.50 10.33
C ASP A 165 5.73 -18.28 8.84
N ALA A 166 4.67 -17.52 8.58
CA ALA A 166 4.21 -17.29 7.24
C ALA A 166 5.25 -16.48 6.46
N VAL A 167 5.67 -17.00 5.33
CA VAL A 167 6.61 -16.39 4.40
C VAL A 167 5.87 -16.10 3.11
N TYR A 168 5.90 -14.85 2.68
CA TYR A 168 5.31 -14.45 1.41
C TYR A 168 6.41 -14.27 0.37
N ARG A 169 6.21 -14.86 -0.79
CA ARG A 169 7.08 -14.71 -1.93
C ARG A 169 6.36 -13.92 -3.01
N PHE A 170 6.92 -12.79 -3.40
CA PHE A 170 6.37 -11.91 -4.42
C PHE A 170 7.25 -11.92 -5.65
N THR A 171 6.65 -12.02 -6.83
CA THR A 171 7.33 -11.69 -8.08
C THR A 171 7.48 -10.18 -8.22
N VAL A 172 8.34 -9.72 -9.10
CA VAL A 172 8.46 -8.28 -9.45
C VAL A 172 7.12 -7.75 -9.95
N ALA A 173 6.40 -8.50 -10.79
CA ALA A 173 5.04 -8.14 -11.20
C ALA A 173 4.10 -8.00 -9.99
N GLY A 174 4.15 -8.93 -9.03
CA GLY A 174 3.35 -8.87 -7.80
C GLY A 174 3.72 -7.69 -6.91
N ILE A 175 5.01 -7.31 -6.83
CA ILE A 175 5.47 -6.11 -6.11
C ILE A 175 4.87 -4.84 -6.74
N ALA A 176 4.93 -4.72 -8.06
CA ALA A 176 4.39 -3.58 -8.78
C ALA A 176 2.85 -3.51 -8.66
N SER A 177 2.16 -4.65 -8.82
CA SER A 177 0.69 -4.75 -8.62
C SER A 177 0.28 -4.32 -7.21
N TYR A 178 1.04 -4.74 -6.20
CA TYR A 178 0.78 -4.36 -4.82
C TYR A 178 0.96 -2.84 -4.61
N ALA A 179 2.02 -2.24 -5.15
CA ALA A 179 2.25 -0.80 -5.04
C ALA A 179 1.12 0.02 -5.69
N VAL A 180 0.64 -0.39 -6.86
CA VAL A 180 -0.50 0.23 -7.56
C VAL A 180 -1.78 0.05 -6.74
N HIS A 181 -2.01 -1.15 -6.18
CA HIS A 181 -3.16 -1.38 -5.30
C HIS A 181 -3.15 -0.46 -4.08
N GLU A 182 -2.03 -0.33 -3.37
CA GLU A 182 -1.90 0.55 -2.20
C GLU A 182 -2.22 2.01 -2.57
N ALA A 183 -1.68 2.48 -3.71
CA ALA A 183 -1.92 3.85 -4.17
C ALA A 183 -3.39 4.11 -4.46
N HIS A 184 -4.08 3.18 -5.12
CA HIS A 184 -5.50 3.28 -5.44
C HIS A 184 -6.37 3.12 -4.19
N HIS A 185 -6.12 2.07 -3.40
CA HIS A 185 -6.94 1.74 -2.23
C HIS A 185 -6.94 2.88 -1.21
N HIS A 186 -5.75 3.37 -0.89
CA HIS A 186 -5.62 4.45 0.10
C HIS A 186 -6.09 5.82 -0.40
N LEU A 187 -6.19 6.05 -1.70
CA LEU A 187 -6.87 7.24 -2.21
C LEU A 187 -8.37 7.18 -1.88
N LEU A 188 -8.99 6.01 -2.06
CA LEU A 188 -10.40 5.80 -1.72
C LEU A 188 -10.67 5.79 -0.20
N ASP A 189 -9.67 5.38 0.60
CA ASP A 189 -9.73 5.56 2.06
C ASP A 189 -9.68 7.05 2.42
N ALA A 190 -8.77 7.79 1.81
CA ALA A 190 -8.52 9.20 2.09
C ALA A 190 -9.67 10.12 1.68
N ASP A 191 -10.33 9.83 0.56
CA ASP A 191 -11.48 10.61 0.07
C ASP A 191 -12.83 10.18 0.68
N GLY A 192 -12.83 9.13 1.52
CA GLY A 192 -14.00 8.61 2.21
C GLY A 192 -14.92 7.74 1.36
N THR A 193 -14.48 7.33 0.16
CA THR A 193 -15.24 6.41 -0.71
C THR A 193 -15.34 5.02 -0.09
N ILE A 194 -14.27 4.53 0.54
CA ILE A 194 -14.30 3.30 1.36
C ILE A 194 -14.78 3.66 2.78
N PRO A 195 -15.89 3.06 3.27
CA PRO A 195 -16.40 3.37 4.60
C PRO A 195 -15.39 3.03 5.71
N ILE A 196 -15.27 3.91 6.70
CA ILE A 196 -14.52 3.65 7.94
C ILE A 196 -15.09 2.38 8.58
N GLY A 197 -14.21 1.40 8.88
CA GLY A 197 -14.60 0.08 9.38
C GLY A 197 -14.33 -1.07 8.40
N GLY A 198 -14.10 -0.76 7.11
CA GLY A 198 -13.48 -1.67 6.14
C GLY A 198 -11.96 -1.61 6.15
N GLN A 199 -11.39 -0.69 6.91
CA GLN A 199 -9.96 -0.39 6.88
C GLN A 199 -9.16 -1.39 7.71
N SER A 200 -8.20 -2.02 7.08
CA SER A 200 -7.20 -2.88 7.71
C SER A 200 -5.90 -2.14 8.04
N GLY A 201 -5.96 -0.83 8.17
CA GLY A 201 -4.86 -0.01 8.68
C GLY A 201 -4.82 -0.11 10.20
N SER A 202 -4.31 -1.22 10.76
CA SER A 202 -4.02 -1.29 12.19
C SER A 202 -2.87 -0.34 12.50
N ALA A 203 -3.19 0.82 13.08
CA ALA A 203 -2.19 1.49 13.90
C ALA A 203 -1.73 0.50 14.98
N PRO A 204 -0.44 0.35 15.26
CA PRO A 204 0.02 -0.50 16.35
C PRO A 204 -0.54 0.02 17.66
N ALA A 205 -1.12 -0.88 18.47
CA ALA A 205 -1.44 -0.61 19.85
C ALA A 205 -0.17 -0.54 20.69
#